data_89c6a20b424608ffb1aea3d5630d0a9c
#
_entry.id   89c6a20b424608ffb1aea3d5630d0a9c
#
_cell.length_a   1.000
_cell.length_b   1.000
_cell.length_c   1.000
_cell.angle_alpha   90.00
_cell.angle_beta   90.00
_cell.angle_gamma   90.00
#
_symmetry.space_group_name_H-M   'P 1'
#
loop_
_entity.id
_entity.type
_entity.pdbx_description
1 polymer ?
#
loop_
_entity_poly.entity_id
_entity_poly.type
_entity_poly.pdbx_seq_one_letter_code
_entity_poly.pdbx_strand_id
1 'polypeptide(L)'
;ETPGMDEPTSETKIKATRRFFRDTDNALLGGVCSGAAAYFNIDVVFVRAIYLIAFLTFGVGGLLYFILWIIIPHAKTSSDKLQMKGQVVNLENMKTELGSAANRLKKEAKALNNRTDIANLLRRIARFFSIIIGVIAILVGSVLLITTLIFLFIQPQFIPAEINGQHVSLKELLGLVFDKTTMLPLAFWGIGLINLSIIGTCFLIGIRCFKSLSSKIIYIGVGILLLSFIVGTSMTSTAGVQFARSIESYGEIEKEMATYSGETLTISPKLSDAKVSGGYTIKSNGDDLGFLIQKDNILFHGIEIIYEASNDSLYHIYQLNSAQGSSHERAIYNARQISSTSFLEDSTFTINPWFSFPKSTKLRDQKIRYRITVPTNRTVLYQGKTIYPIIDSISTEIRAHGYISKHGEYSEW
;
A
#
# COMPACT_ATOMS: atom_id res chain seq x y z
N GLU A 1 -5.10 -85.35 -47.50
CA GLU A 1 -5.44 -83.89 -47.59
C GLU A 1 -5.52 -83.34 -46.15
N THR A 2 -4.49 -82.62 -45.78
CA THR A 2 -4.46 -81.87 -44.51
C THR A 2 -4.89 -80.44 -44.76
N PRO A 3 -5.80 -79.90 -43.91
CA PRO A 3 -6.20 -78.47 -44.04
C PRO A 3 -5.09 -77.58 -43.41
N GLY A 4 -4.89 -76.48 -44.12
CA GLY A 4 -3.85 -75.50 -43.89
C GLY A 4 -3.93 -74.83 -42.50
N MET A 5 -2.75 -74.58 -41.91
CA MET A 5 -2.51 -73.72 -40.77
C MET A 5 -2.73 -72.28 -41.22
N ASP A 6 -3.70 -71.64 -40.61
CA ASP A 6 -3.87 -70.20 -40.70
C ASP A 6 -2.75 -69.49 -39.95
N GLU A 7 -2.08 -68.55 -40.62
CA GLU A 7 -1.10 -67.65 -40.05
C GLU A 7 -1.67 -66.77 -38.92
N PRO A 8 -0.91 -66.45 -37.89
CA PRO A 8 -1.40 -65.59 -36.82
C PRO A 8 -1.53 -64.16 -37.27
N THR A 9 -2.74 -63.66 -37.12
CA THR A 9 -3.21 -62.28 -37.30
C THR A 9 -2.24 -61.24 -36.80
N SER A 10 -2.07 -60.23 -37.63
CA SER A 10 -1.28 -59.02 -37.39
C SER A 10 -1.46 -58.43 -35.96
N GLU A 11 -0.36 -58.35 -35.24
CA GLU A 11 -0.29 -57.59 -33.99
C GLU A 11 -0.71 -56.12 -34.23
N THR A 12 -1.88 -55.77 -33.72
CA THR A 12 -2.33 -54.39 -33.65
C THR A 12 -1.35 -53.66 -32.77
N LYS A 13 -0.47 -52.82 -33.33
CA LYS A 13 0.44 -51.95 -32.61
C LYS A 13 -0.40 -50.97 -31.81
N ILE A 14 -0.69 -51.26 -30.55
CA ILE A 14 -1.35 -50.38 -29.60
C ILE A 14 -0.41 -49.21 -29.37
N LYS A 15 -0.81 -48.03 -29.82
CA LYS A 15 -0.04 -46.80 -29.66
C LYS A 15 0.06 -46.44 -28.18
N ALA A 16 1.25 -46.41 -27.63
CA ALA A 16 1.49 -46.02 -26.24
C ALA A 16 1.10 -44.56 -26.00
N THR A 17 0.09 -44.32 -25.21
CA THR A 17 -0.36 -42.94 -24.83
C THR A 17 0.36 -42.53 -23.56
N ARG A 18 1.23 -41.50 -23.64
CA ARG A 18 1.90 -40.93 -22.46
C ARG A 18 0.90 -40.08 -21.65
N ARG A 19 0.85 -40.34 -20.36
CA ARG A 19 0.08 -39.51 -19.38
C ARG A 19 0.98 -38.97 -18.29
N PHE A 20 0.71 -37.76 -17.85
CA PHE A 20 1.49 -37.10 -16.82
C PHE A 20 0.96 -37.51 -15.42
N PHE A 21 1.81 -38.23 -14.65
CA PHE A 21 1.53 -38.64 -13.28
C PHE A 21 2.70 -38.27 -12.38
N ARG A 22 2.45 -38.11 -11.07
CA ARG A 22 3.51 -38.00 -10.08
C ARG A 22 4.10 -39.38 -9.78
N ASP A 23 5.42 -39.49 -9.83
CA ASP A 23 6.12 -40.72 -9.41
C ASP A 23 6.44 -40.65 -7.92
N THR A 24 5.66 -41.34 -7.11
CA THR A 24 5.87 -41.40 -5.67
C THR A 24 6.96 -42.39 -5.24
N ASP A 25 7.35 -43.32 -6.10
CA ASP A 25 8.39 -44.31 -5.79
C ASP A 25 9.79 -43.74 -5.76
N ASN A 26 10.07 -42.74 -6.62
CA ASN A 26 11.35 -42.05 -6.70
C ASN A 26 11.25 -40.60 -6.17
N ALA A 27 10.23 -40.32 -5.36
CA ALA A 27 9.96 -38.99 -4.85
C ALA A 27 10.90 -38.61 -3.70
N LEU A 28 11.48 -37.40 -3.77
CA LEU A 28 12.06 -36.72 -2.60
C LEU A 28 11.01 -35.88 -1.87
N LEU A 29 10.21 -35.13 -2.63
CA LEU A 29 9.10 -34.30 -2.17
C LEU A 29 7.93 -34.49 -3.15
N GLY A 30 6.87 -35.22 -2.79
CA GLY A 30 5.62 -35.33 -3.54
C GLY A 30 5.65 -35.91 -4.95
N GLY A 31 6.83 -36.19 -5.55
CA GLY A 31 6.97 -36.92 -6.82
C GLY A 31 6.75 -36.12 -8.11
N VAL A 32 6.62 -34.79 -8.06
CA VAL A 32 6.41 -33.95 -9.25
C VAL A 32 7.63 -33.97 -10.19
N CYS A 33 8.84 -33.79 -9.65
CA CYS A 33 10.06 -33.80 -10.46
C CYS A 33 10.35 -35.18 -11.07
N SER A 34 10.13 -36.27 -10.34
CA SER A 34 10.30 -37.62 -10.87
C SER A 34 9.25 -37.99 -11.91
N GLY A 35 8.00 -37.52 -11.74
CA GLY A 35 6.96 -37.66 -12.75
C GLY A 35 7.26 -36.89 -14.03
N ALA A 36 7.72 -35.65 -13.90
CA ALA A 36 8.13 -34.83 -15.06
C ALA A 36 9.34 -35.46 -15.78
N ALA A 37 10.34 -35.92 -15.02
CA ALA A 37 11.50 -36.60 -15.60
C ALA A 37 11.12 -37.84 -16.41
N ALA A 38 10.22 -38.66 -15.89
CA ALA A 38 9.71 -39.84 -16.58
C ALA A 38 8.88 -39.48 -17.82
N TYR A 39 8.05 -38.46 -17.75
CA TYR A 39 7.23 -37.98 -18.88
C TYR A 39 8.09 -37.46 -20.01
N PHE A 40 9.08 -36.60 -19.71
CA PHE A 40 9.98 -36.02 -20.72
C PHE A 40 11.16 -36.93 -21.08
N ASN A 41 11.33 -38.06 -20.40
CA ASN A 41 12.43 -39.00 -20.57
C ASN A 41 13.82 -38.33 -20.39
N ILE A 42 13.93 -37.52 -19.32
CA ILE A 42 15.17 -36.85 -18.90
C ILE A 42 15.57 -37.29 -17.50
N ASP A 43 16.82 -37.02 -17.12
CA ASP A 43 17.27 -37.38 -15.77
C ASP A 43 16.57 -36.51 -14.72
N VAL A 44 16.12 -37.13 -13.66
CA VAL A 44 15.41 -36.47 -12.54
C VAL A 44 16.25 -35.40 -11.85
N VAL A 45 17.58 -35.56 -11.88
CA VAL A 45 18.53 -34.59 -11.29
C VAL A 45 18.45 -33.24 -12.01
N PHE A 46 18.36 -33.23 -13.34
CA PHE A 46 18.22 -31.99 -14.12
C PHE A 46 16.89 -31.29 -13.80
N VAL A 47 15.81 -32.03 -13.70
CA VAL A 47 14.50 -31.44 -13.34
C VAL A 47 14.54 -30.84 -11.94
N ARG A 48 15.15 -31.53 -10.98
CA ARG A 48 15.34 -31.00 -9.61
C ARG A 48 16.19 -29.75 -9.58
N ALA A 49 17.28 -29.72 -10.37
CA ALA A 49 18.15 -28.55 -10.47
C ALA A 49 17.41 -27.33 -11.04
N ILE A 50 16.59 -27.51 -12.09
CA ILE A 50 15.78 -26.44 -12.69
C ILE A 50 14.79 -25.88 -11.67
N TYR A 51 14.05 -26.75 -10.95
CA TYR A 51 13.11 -26.30 -9.92
C TYR A 51 13.83 -25.59 -8.75
N LEU A 52 15.01 -26.06 -8.35
CA LEU A 52 15.81 -25.44 -7.30
C LEU A 52 16.29 -24.03 -7.74
N ILE A 53 16.77 -23.89 -8.96
CA ILE A 53 17.20 -22.60 -9.51
C ILE A 53 16.00 -21.64 -9.58
N ALA A 54 14.86 -22.10 -10.11
CA ALA A 54 13.64 -21.31 -10.18
C ALA A 54 13.12 -20.89 -8.79
N PHE A 55 13.30 -21.72 -7.77
CA PHE A 55 12.98 -21.41 -6.39
C PHE A 55 13.91 -20.34 -5.81
N LEU A 56 15.22 -20.45 -6.06
CA LEU A 56 16.22 -19.53 -5.52
C LEU A 56 16.18 -18.16 -6.20
N THR A 57 15.85 -18.09 -7.51
CA THR A 57 15.88 -16.84 -8.28
C THR A 57 14.67 -15.95 -7.99
N PHE A 58 13.47 -16.52 -7.97
CA PHE A 58 12.22 -15.74 -7.90
C PHE A 58 11.22 -16.23 -6.84
N GLY A 59 11.55 -17.29 -6.08
CA GLY A 59 10.59 -17.95 -5.19
C GLY A 59 9.44 -18.66 -5.92
N VAL A 60 9.27 -18.41 -7.23
CA VAL A 60 8.17 -18.93 -8.07
C VAL A 60 8.22 -20.44 -8.22
N GLY A 61 9.42 -21.04 -8.21
CA GLY A 61 9.60 -22.49 -8.32
C GLY A 61 8.87 -23.27 -7.22
N GLY A 62 8.82 -22.75 -5.99
CA GLY A 62 8.11 -23.37 -4.87
C GLY A 62 6.60 -23.34 -5.05
N LEU A 63 6.07 -22.19 -5.47
CA LEU A 63 4.64 -22.01 -5.72
C LEU A 63 4.16 -22.87 -6.90
N LEU A 64 4.93 -22.88 -8.01
CA LEU A 64 4.66 -23.73 -9.16
C LEU A 64 4.70 -25.21 -8.78
N TYR A 65 5.70 -25.61 -7.97
CA TYR A 65 5.80 -26.96 -7.46
C TYR A 65 4.58 -27.37 -6.65
N PHE A 66 4.10 -26.49 -5.76
CA PHE A 66 2.93 -26.74 -4.94
C PHE A 66 1.63 -26.86 -5.76
N ILE A 67 1.46 -26.00 -6.76
CA ILE A 67 0.34 -26.06 -7.71
C ILE A 67 0.35 -27.37 -8.47
N LEU A 68 1.48 -27.76 -9.05
CA LEU A 68 1.61 -29.01 -9.79
C LEU A 68 1.42 -30.23 -8.89
N TRP A 69 1.85 -30.14 -7.62
CA TRP A 69 1.64 -31.21 -6.64
C TRP A 69 0.16 -31.46 -6.34
N ILE A 70 -0.68 -30.44 -6.37
CA ILE A 70 -2.13 -30.56 -6.18
C ILE A 70 -2.81 -31.05 -7.45
N ILE A 71 -2.43 -30.53 -8.63
CA ILE A 71 -3.14 -30.79 -9.88
C ILE A 71 -2.80 -32.17 -10.46
N ILE A 72 -1.53 -32.62 -10.35
CA ILE A 72 -1.09 -33.86 -11.00
C ILE A 72 -1.41 -35.05 -10.11
N PRO A 73 -2.21 -36.03 -10.59
CA PRO A 73 -2.51 -37.25 -9.86
C PRO A 73 -1.27 -38.13 -9.72
N HIS A 74 -1.21 -38.93 -8.66
CA HIS A 74 -0.10 -39.88 -8.47
C HIS A 74 -0.35 -41.21 -9.20
N ALA A 75 0.68 -41.82 -9.76
CA ALA A 75 0.64 -43.14 -10.38
C ALA A 75 0.43 -44.23 -9.29
N LYS A 76 -0.79 -44.76 -9.21
CA LYS A 76 -1.15 -45.81 -8.22
C LYS A 76 -0.92 -47.20 -8.74
N THR A 77 -1.13 -47.41 -10.02
CA THR A 77 -1.13 -48.75 -10.63
C THR A 77 0.13 -48.96 -11.48
N SER A 78 0.51 -50.24 -11.71
CA SER A 78 1.57 -50.58 -12.64
C SER A 78 1.27 -50.09 -14.06
N SER A 79 0.00 -50.03 -14.45
CA SER A 79 -0.46 -49.47 -15.72
C SER A 79 -0.17 -47.93 -15.80
N ASP A 80 -0.44 -47.17 -14.73
CA ASP A 80 -0.15 -45.72 -14.70
C ASP A 80 1.34 -45.45 -14.85
N LYS A 81 2.18 -46.29 -14.22
CA LYS A 81 3.64 -46.19 -14.33
C LYS A 81 4.16 -46.49 -15.72
N LEU A 82 3.57 -47.47 -16.41
CA LEU A 82 3.91 -47.79 -17.79
C LEU A 82 3.47 -46.66 -18.74
N GLN A 83 2.26 -46.12 -18.56
CA GLN A 83 1.76 -44.97 -19.34
C GLN A 83 2.61 -43.73 -19.11
N MET A 84 3.09 -43.49 -17.88
CA MET A 84 3.99 -42.36 -17.58
C MET A 84 5.30 -42.46 -18.36
N LYS A 85 5.84 -43.68 -18.50
CA LYS A 85 7.07 -43.97 -19.29
C LYS A 85 6.82 -44.08 -20.80
N GLY A 86 5.55 -44.05 -21.23
CA GLY A 86 5.18 -44.24 -22.66
C GLY A 86 5.38 -45.65 -23.14
N GLN A 87 5.27 -46.65 -22.26
CA GLN A 87 5.37 -48.06 -22.60
C GLN A 87 3.99 -48.64 -22.78
N VAL A 88 3.87 -49.61 -23.69
CA VAL A 88 2.62 -50.32 -23.96
C VAL A 88 2.25 -51.16 -22.73
N VAL A 89 0.98 -51.08 -22.31
CA VAL A 89 0.47 -51.90 -21.22
C VAL A 89 0.20 -53.31 -21.77
N ASN A 90 1.24 -54.16 -21.70
CA ASN A 90 1.19 -55.57 -22.09
C ASN A 90 1.55 -56.44 -20.89
N LEU A 91 1.10 -57.69 -20.89
CA LEU A 91 1.30 -58.65 -19.77
C LEU A 91 2.78 -58.86 -19.47
N GLU A 92 3.63 -58.83 -20.46
CA GLU A 92 5.07 -58.97 -20.35
C GLU A 92 5.74 -57.76 -19.68
N ASN A 93 5.35 -56.57 -20.03
CA ASN A 93 5.79 -55.31 -19.38
C ASN A 93 5.28 -55.19 -17.95
N MET A 94 4.06 -55.70 -17.65
CA MET A 94 3.56 -55.77 -16.31
C MET A 94 4.32 -56.78 -15.43
N LYS A 95 4.71 -57.95 -15.96
CA LYS A 95 5.54 -58.91 -15.25
C LYS A 95 6.94 -58.35 -14.95
N THR A 96 7.48 -57.60 -15.86
CA THR A 96 8.83 -56.92 -15.71
C THR A 96 8.76 -55.82 -14.66
N GLU A 97 7.70 -55.01 -14.63
CA GLU A 97 7.47 -54.00 -13.56
C GLU A 97 7.22 -54.62 -12.19
N LEU A 98 6.44 -55.70 -12.10
CA LEU A 98 6.23 -56.45 -10.85
C LEU A 98 7.52 -57.10 -10.36
N GLY A 99 8.34 -57.66 -11.25
CA GLY A 99 9.66 -58.20 -10.92
C GLY A 99 10.65 -57.09 -10.46
N SER A 100 10.60 -55.94 -11.08
CA SER A 100 11.36 -54.76 -10.67
C SER A 100 10.89 -54.21 -9.34
N ALA A 101 9.59 -54.20 -9.05
CA ALA A 101 9.00 -53.81 -7.76
C ALA A 101 9.40 -54.79 -6.63
N ALA A 102 9.40 -56.11 -6.87
CA ALA A 102 9.88 -57.11 -5.92
C ALA A 102 11.37 -56.96 -5.61
N ASN A 103 12.19 -56.67 -6.64
CA ASN A 103 13.61 -56.38 -6.46
C ASN A 103 13.89 -55.04 -5.77
N ARG A 104 13.02 -54.05 -5.96
CA ARG A 104 13.02 -52.80 -5.19
C ARG A 104 12.68 -53.03 -3.72
N LEU A 105 11.66 -53.81 -3.40
CA LEU A 105 11.34 -54.18 -2.03
C LEU A 105 12.50 -54.90 -1.33
N LYS A 106 13.20 -55.82 -2.03
CA LYS A 106 14.42 -56.44 -1.51
C LYS A 106 15.55 -55.47 -1.30
N LYS A 107 15.72 -54.48 -2.21
CA LYS A 107 16.72 -53.39 -2.11
C LYS A 107 16.36 -52.40 -1.01
N GLU A 108 15.07 -52.08 -0.84
CA GLU A 108 14.53 -51.23 0.25
C GLU A 108 14.68 -51.89 1.63
N ALA A 109 14.46 -53.20 1.75
CA ALA A 109 14.74 -53.93 2.96
C ALA A 109 16.26 -53.90 3.32
N LYS A 110 17.14 -53.89 2.31
CA LYS A 110 18.58 -53.72 2.50
C LYS A 110 18.99 -52.23 2.69
N ALA A 111 18.20 -51.31 2.15
CA ALA A 111 18.35 -49.85 2.29
C ALA A 111 17.73 -49.26 3.57
N LEU A 112 16.97 -50.03 4.34
CA LEU A 112 16.56 -49.68 5.72
C LEU A 112 17.77 -49.41 6.61
N ASN A 113 18.92 -50.03 6.31
CA ASN A 113 20.17 -49.72 6.99
C ASN A 113 20.81 -48.37 6.54
N ASN A 114 20.44 -47.85 5.36
CA ASN A 114 20.95 -46.55 4.83
C ASN A 114 19.98 -45.37 5.15
N ARG A 115 18.80 -45.59 5.79
CA ARG A 115 17.90 -44.49 6.19
C ARG A 115 18.56 -43.55 7.20
N THR A 116 19.49 -44.05 8.01
CA THR A 116 20.24 -43.23 8.95
C THR A 116 21.16 -42.25 8.23
N ASP A 117 21.72 -42.61 7.09
CA ASP A 117 22.65 -41.74 6.32
C ASP A 117 21.89 -40.67 5.56
N ILE A 118 20.73 -41.01 4.96
CA ILE A 118 19.85 -40.03 4.30
C ILE A 118 19.25 -39.06 5.32
N ALA A 119 18.81 -39.54 6.47
CA ALA A 119 18.31 -38.70 7.56
C ALA A 119 19.40 -37.74 8.09
N ASN A 120 20.65 -38.22 8.18
CA ASN A 120 21.78 -37.40 8.58
C ASN A 120 22.16 -36.36 7.52
N LEU A 121 22.10 -36.71 6.23
CA LEU A 121 22.29 -35.78 5.12
C LEU A 121 21.20 -34.69 5.12
N LEU A 122 19.92 -35.06 5.25
CA LEU A 122 18.81 -34.11 5.34
C LEU A 122 18.95 -33.20 6.56
N ARG A 123 19.39 -33.70 7.71
CA ARG A 123 19.68 -32.87 8.89
C ARG A 123 20.82 -31.88 8.66
N ARG A 124 21.88 -32.30 7.94
CA ARG A 124 23.01 -31.38 7.57
C ARG A 124 22.53 -30.28 6.64
N ILE A 125 21.73 -30.63 5.62
CA ILE A 125 21.13 -29.66 4.68
C ILE A 125 20.19 -28.72 5.43
N ALA A 126 19.28 -29.22 6.26
CA ALA A 126 18.37 -28.41 7.04
C ALA A 126 19.13 -27.45 8.00
N ARG A 127 20.23 -27.92 8.60
CA ARG A 127 21.08 -27.09 9.46
C ARG A 127 21.77 -25.98 8.66
N PHE A 128 22.26 -26.29 7.44
CA PHE A 128 22.87 -25.31 6.55
C PHE A 128 21.87 -24.18 6.18
N PHE A 129 20.66 -24.55 5.75
CA PHE A 129 19.60 -23.55 5.49
C PHE A 129 19.18 -22.78 6.73
N SER A 130 19.09 -23.44 7.88
CA SER A 130 18.80 -22.78 9.16
C SER A 130 19.86 -21.72 9.49
N ILE A 131 21.14 -22.00 9.27
CA ILE A 131 22.22 -21.03 9.49
C ILE A 131 22.07 -19.83 8.54
N ILE A 132 21.78 -20.05 7.25
CA ILE A 132 21.57 -18.97 6.28
C ILE A 132 20.39 -18.09 6.72
N ILE A 133 19.24 -18.68 7.08
CA ILE A 133 18.08 -17.96 7.58
C ILE A 133 18.44 -17.16 8.84
N GLY A 134 19.21 -17.77 9.75
CA GLY A 134 19.67 -17.10 10.96
C GLY A 134 20.55 -15.88 10.69
N VAL A 135 21.49 -15.98 9.74
CA VAL A 135 22.34 -14.86 9.33
C VAL A 135 21.49 -13.73 8.73
N ILE A 136 20.59 -14.07 7.80
CA ILE A 136 19.70 -13.08 7.17
C ILE A 136 18.84 -12.39 8.22
N ALA A 137 18.26 -13.13 9.15
CA ALA A 137 17.42 -12.57 10.22
C ALA A 137 18.21 -11.59 11.11
N ILE A 138 19.45 -11.93 11.49
CA ILE A 138 20.32 -11.04 12.28
C ILE A 138 20.68 -9.79 11.47
N LEU A 139 21.03 -9.93 10.19
CA LEU A 139 21.35 -8.78 9.33
C LEU A 139 20.15 -7.83 9.20
N VAL A 140 18.97 -8.37 8.91
CA VAL A 140 17.72 -7.56 8.83
C VAL A 140 17.43 -6.89 10.16
N GLY A 141 17.49 -7.63 11.26
CA GLY A 141 17.29 -7.08 12.61
C GLY A 141 18.30 -5.98 12.95
N SER A 142 19.58 -6.14 12.55
CA SER A 142 20.63 -5.14 12.77
C SER A 142 20.41 -3.87 11.94
N VAL A 143 20.00 -4.00 10.67
CA VAL A 143 19.68 -2.87 9.80
C VAL A 143 18.49 -2.10 10.38
N LEU A 144 17.41 -2.80 10.78
CA LEU A 144 16.25 -2.18 11.41
C LEU A 144 16.61 -1.48 12.73
N LEU A 145 17.49 -2.07 13.54
CA LEU A 145 17.96 -1.45 14.78
C LEU A 145 18.76 -0.17 14.48
N ILE A 146 19.71 -0.23 13.55
CA ILE A 146 20.53 0.92 13.16
C ILE A 146 19.64 2.04 12.61
N THR A 147 18.72 1.74 11.70
CA THR A 147 17.79 2.75 11.14
C THR A 147 16.90 3.36 12.22
N THR A 148 16.44 2.56 13.19
CA THR A 148 15.67 3.05 14.33
C THR A 148 16.51 3.96 15.21
N LEU A 149 17.75 3.59 15.50
CA LEU A 149 18.67 4.44 16.28
C LEU A 149 19.00 5.73 15.53
N ILE A 150 19.28 5.66 14.23
CA ILE A 150 19.48 6.85 13.39
C ILE A 150 18.26 7.77 13.49
N PHE A 151 17.05 7.21 13.34
CA PHE A 151 15.82 7.98 13.45
C PHE A 151 15.62 8.63 14.82
N LEU A 152 15.97 7.94 15.91
CA LEU A 152 15.85 8.46 17.27
C LEU A 152 16.90 9.53 17.60
N PHE A 153 18.17 9.34 17.18
CA PHE A 153 19.28 10.20 17.59
C PHE A 153 19.52 11.38 16.62
N ILE A 154 19.35 11.17 15.32
CA ILE A 154 19.56 12.23 14.33
C ILE A 154 18.36 13.19 14.33
N GLN A 155 17.24 12.78 14.94
CA GLN A 155 15.95 13.46 14.83
C GLN A 155 15.68 13.88 13.38
N PRO A 156 14.56 13.58 12.77
CA PRO A 156 14.36 13.90 11.36
C PRO A 156 14.28 15.43 11.17
N GLN A 157 15.42 16.07 11.27
CA GLN A 157 15.64 17.45 10.81
C GLN A 157 15.71 17.49 9.28
N PHE A 158 15.82 16.31 8.65
CA PHE A 158 15.93 16.14 7.20
C PHE A 158 14.60 15.80 6.56
N ILE A 159 13.61 16.65 6.69
CA ILE A 159 12.70 16.84 5.58
C ILE A 159 13.31 17.97 4.75
N PRO A 160 13.41 17.83 3.42
CA PRO A 160 13.91 18.91 2.58
C PRO A 160 12.84 20.01 2.46
N ALA A 161 12.54 20.64 3.57
CA ALA A 161 11.79 21.87 3.64
C ALA A 161 12.79 22.95 4.02
N GLU A 162 13.36 23.60 3.02
CA GLU A 162 14.33 24.66 3.21
C GLU A 162 13.59 25.99 3.29
N ILE A 163 13.76 26.65 4.42
CA ILE A 163 13.16 27.95 4.68
C ILE A 163 14.28 28.91 4.97
N ASN A 164 14.58 29.79 4.05
CA ASN A 164 15.63 30.79 4.27
C ASN A 164 16.86 30.18 5.00
N GLY A 165 17.27 28.96 4.62
CA GLY A 165 18.35 28.23 5.28
C GLY A 165 18.01 27.55 6.61
N GLN A 166 16.76 27.54 7.08
CA GLN A 166 16.33 26.82 8.28
C GLN A 166 15.55 25.55 7.94
N HIS A 167 15.96 24.44 8.55
CA HIS A 167 15.27 23.16 8.38
C HIS A 167 14.09 23.03 9.34
N VAL A 168 12.93 22.59 8.81
CA VAL A 168 11.74 22.30 9.62
C VAL A 168 11.78 20.87 10.12
N SER A 169 11.58 20.66 11.40
CA SER A 169 11.57 19.32 11.98
C SER A 169 10.28 18.57 11.59
N LEU A 170 10.37 17.24 11.36
CA LEU A 170 9.21 16.37 11.16
C LEU A 170 8.18 16.53 12.31
N LYS A 171 8.66 16.70 13.54
CA LYS A 171 7.83 16.93 14.72
C LYS A 171 6.99 18.21 14.59
N GLU A 172 7.53 19.22 13.94
CA GLU A 172 6.83 20.49 13.72
C GLU A 172 5.74 20.31 12.66
N LEU A 173 6.06 19.63 11.55
CA LEU A 173 5.09 19.29 10.51
C LEU A 173 3.97 18.38 11.02
N LEU A 174 4.31 17.30 11.72
CA LEU A 174 3.33 16.44 12.36
C LEU A 174 2.49 17.19 13.37
N GLY A 175 3.07 18.18 14.05
CA GLY A 175 2.37 19.05 14.98
C GLY A 175 1.36 20.00 14.33
N LEU A 176 1.36 20.19 12.99
CA LEU A 176 0.31 20.89 12.26
C LEU A 176 -0.95 20.05 12.10
N VAL A 177 -0.81 18.74 12.12
CA VAL A 177 -1.90 17.78 11.89
C VAL A 177 -2.35 17.16 13.21
N PHE A 178 -1.40 16.67 14.02
CA PHE A 178 -1.66 15.94 15.25
C PHE A 178 -1.58 16.84 16.48
N ASP A 179 -2.30 16.45 17.52
CA ASP A 179 -2.09 17.05 18.84
C ASP A 179 -0.74 16.63 19.40
N LYS A 180 0.08 17.63 19.76
CA LYS A 180 1.44 17.41 20.30
C LYS A 180 1.43 16.76 21.67
N THR A 181 0.36 16.90 22.45
CA THR A 181 0.29 16.47 23.84
C THR A 181 -0.17 15.02 23.99
N THR A 182 -1.08 14.55 23.14
CA THR A 182 -1.70 13.23 23.29
C THR A 182 -1.46 12.31 22.09
N MET A 183 -1.86 12.71 20.90
CA MET A 183 -1.83 11.83 19.71
C MET A 183 -0.40 11.53 19.26
N LEU A 184 0.45 12.55 19.20
CA LEU A 184 1.80 12.39 18.67
C LEU A 184 2.67 11.47 19.54
N PRO A 185 2.72 11.61 20.87
CA PRO A 185 3.44 10.68 21.72
C PRO A 185 2.91 9.25 21.64
N LEU A 186 1.58 9.05 21.61
CA LEU A 186 0.98 7.72 21.47
C LEU A 186 1.40 7.04 20.18
N ALA A 187 1.36 7.76 19.05
CA ALA A 187 1.80 7.24 17.77
C ALA A 187 3.29 6.86 17.79
N PHE A 188 4.16 7.73 18.31
CA PHE A 188 5.60 7.49 18.38
C PHE A 188 5.96 6.28 19.24
N TRP A 189 5.43 6.19 20.45
CA TRP A 189 5.68 5.06 21.34
C TRP A 189 5.08 3.77 20.82
N GLY A 190 3.88 3.86 20.21
CA GLY A 190 3.22 2.70 19.60
C GLY A 190 4.04 2.13 18.45
N ILE A 191 4.47 2.96 17.50
CA ILE A 191 5.32 2.54 16.36
C ILE A 191 6.67 2.02 16.88
N GLY A 192 7.24 2.66 17.92
CA GLY A 192 8.49 2.23 18.55
C GLY A 192 8.40 0.81 19.13
N LEU A 193 7.31 0.49 19.84
CA LEU A 193 7.06 -0.84 20.40
C LEU A 193 6.84 -1.90 19.33
N ILE A 194 6.13 -1.57 18.23
CA ILE A 194 5.97 -2.47 17.09
C ILE A 194 7.33 -2.77 16.47
N ASN A 195 8.15 -1.73 16.24
CA ASN A 195 9.47 -1.87 15.64
C ASN A 195 10.40 -2.71 16.54
N LEU A 196 10.40 -2.45 17.86
CA LEU A 196 11.15 -3.24 18.83
C LEU A 196 10.74 -4.72 18.80
N SER A 197 9.45 -5.00 18.68
CA SER A 197 8.95 -6.37 18.55
C SER A 197 9.47 -7.07 17.29
N ILE A 198 9.47 -6.39 16.14
CA ILE A 198 9.99 -6.93 14.87
C ILE A 198 11.49 -7.21 14.98
N ILE A 199 12.27 -6.24 15.48
CA ILE A 199 13.71 -6.37 15.70
C ILE A 199 14.00 -7.56 16.62
N GLY A 200 13.31 -7.62 17.77
CA GLY A 200 13.46 -8.70 18.73
C GLY A 200 13.14 -10.08 18.15
N THR A 201 12.12 -10.17 17.32
CA THR A 201 11.75 -11.40 16.61
C THR A 201 12.86 -11.85 15.64
N CYS A 202 13.43 -10.91 14.87
CA CYS A 202 14.56 -11.20 13.97
C CYS A 202 15.77 -11.74 14.74
N PHE A 203 16.13 -11.12 15.87
CA PHE A 203 17.23 -11.59 16.72
C PHE A 203 16.93 -12.95 17.35
N LEU A 204 15.70 -13.19 17.84
CA LEU A 204 15.28 -14.45 18.42
C LEU A 204 15.39 -15.61 17.40
N ILE A 205 14.90 -15.39 16.17
CA ILE A 205 15.02 -16.35 15.07
C ILE A 205 16.51 -16.59 14.77
N GLY A 206 17.28 -15.53 14.63
CA GLY A 206 18.71 -15.62 14.37
C GLY A 206 19.44 -16.45 15.42
N ILE A 207 19.32 -16.11 16.70
CA ILE A 207 19.97 -16.84 17.79
C ILE A 207 19.51 -18.32 17.84
N ARG A 208 18.21 -18.58 17.61
CA ARG A 208 17.67 -19.93 17.59
C ARG A 208 18.28 -20.81 16.50
N CYS A 209 18.63 -20.23 15.36
CA CYS A 209 19.28 -20.93 14.25
C CYS A 209 20.73 -21.32 14.56
N PHE A 210 21.45 -20.53 15.37
CA PHE A 210 22.85 -20.78 15.73
C PHE A 210 22.99 -21.63 17.01
N LYS A 211 22.14 -21.37 18.00
CA LYS A 211 22.24 -22.00 19.31
C LYS A 211 20.91 -22.63 19.69
N SER A 212 20.94 -23.83 20.26
CA SER A 212 19.77 -24.47 20.83
C SER A 212 19.40 -23.75 22.15
N LEU A 213 18.48 -22.80 22.07
CA LEU A 213 17.88 -22.17 23.25
C LEU A 213 16.90 -23.13 23.90
N SER A 214 16.78 -23.06 25.23
CA SER A 214 15.74 -23.83 25.93
C SER A 214 14.36 -23.33 25.51
N SER A 215 13.40 -24.26 25.39
CA SER A 215 12.04 -23.92 24.98
C SER A 215 11.39 -22.86 25.90
N LYS A 216 11.70 -22.88 27.20
CA LYS A 216 11.21 -21.89 28.17
C LYS A 216 11.63 -20.46 27.79
N ILE A 217 12.91 -20.25 27.44
CA ILE A 217 13.42 -18.94 27.06
C ILE A 217 12.77 -18.44 25.78
N ILE A 218 12.55 -19.35 24.81
CA ILE A 218 11.88 -19.00 23.55
C ILE A 218 10.44 -18.56 23.82
N TYR A 219 9.66 -19.35 24.59
CA TYR A 219 8.27 -18.99 24.87
C TYR A 219 8.15 -17.68 25.65
N ILE A 220 9.03 -17.44 26.62
CA ILE A 220 9.05 -16.15 27.33
C ILE A 220 9.40 -15.00 26.37
N GLY A 221 10.43 -15.16 25.54
CA GLY A 221 10.82 -14.14 24.56
C GLY A 221 9.71 -13.84 23.57
N VAL A 222 9.08 -14.86 22.98
CA VAL A 222 7.95 -14.70 22.08
C VAL A 222 6.77 -14.03 22.78
N GLY A 223 6.48 -14.42 24.04
CA GLY A 223 5.41 -13.81 24.84
C GLY A 223 5.62 -12.32 25.07
N ILE A 224 6.85 -11.89 25.43
CA ILE A 224 7.21 -10.47 25.61
C ILE A 224 7.09 -9.70 24.30
N LEU A 225 7.60 -10.24 23.20
CA LEU A 225 7.53 -9.59 21.88
C LEU A 225 6.09 -9.48 21.38
N LEU A 226 5.29 -10.52 21.59
CA LEU A 226 3.87 -10.48 21.25
C LEU A 226 3.12 -9.43 22.07
N LEU A 227 3.37 -9.35 23.37
CA LEU A 227 2.78 -8.34 24.24
C LEU A 227 3.19 -6.92 23.79
N SER A 228 4.48 -6.72 23.49
CA SER A 228 5.00 -5.42 22.97
C SER A 228 4.30 -5.06 21.65
N PHE A 229 4.10 -6.03 20.75
CA PHE A 229 3.39 -5.82 19.49
C PHE A 229 1.92 -5.43 19.70
N ILE A 230 1.20 -6.14 20.58
CA ILE A 230 -0.21 -5.85 20.91
C ILE A 230 -0.36 -4.48 21.54
N VAL A 231 0.50 -4.13 22.51
CA VAL A 231 0.47 -2.80 23.14
C VAL A 231 0.80 -1.70 22.13
N GLY A 232 1.83 -1.90 21.29
CA GLY A 232 2.22 -0.95 20.27
C GLY A 232 1.13 -0.71 19.23
N THR A 233 0.48 -1.77 18.75
CA THR A 233 -0.65 -1.65 17.81
C THR A 233 -1.87 -0.98 18.46
N SER A 234 -2.16 -1.28 19.72
CA SER A 234 -3.23 -0.61 20.47
C SER A 234 -3.00 0.89 20.60
N MET A 235 -1.77 1.30 20.97
CA MET A 235 -1.41 2.72 21.09
C MET A 235 -1.51 3.45 19.74
N THR A 236 -0.97 2.85 18.68
CA THR A 236 -0.99 3.45 17.34
C THR A 236 -2.44 3.54 16.81
N SER A 237 -3.24 2.50 17.02
CA SER A 237 -4.66 2.50 16.65
C SER A 237 -5.45 3.58 17.41
N THR A 238 -5.17 3.74 18.71
CA THR A 238 -5.81 4.80 19.52
C THR A 238 -5.47 6.18 18.98
N ALA A 239 -4.21 6.44 18.61
CA ALA A 239 -3.82 7.71 17.99
C ALA A 239 -4.53 7.92 16.64
N GLY A 240 -4.65 6.87 15.81
CA GLY A 240 -5.37 6.91 14.54
C GLY A 240 -6.87 7.20 14.72
N VAL A 241 -7.52 6.56 15.69
CA VAL A 241 -8.94 6.82 16.01
C VAL A 241 -9.14 8.24 16.53
N GLN A 242 -8.25 8.74 17.38
CA GLN A 242 -8.31 10.13 17.85
C GLN A 242 -8.16 11.12 16.70
N PHE A 243 -7.25 10.85 15.77
CA PHE A 243 -7.11 11.67 14.56
C PHE A 243 -8.38 11.63 13.70
N ALA A 244 -8.90 10.44 13.39
CA ALA A 244 -10.13 10.29 12.61
C ALA A 244 -11.29 11.06 13.24
N ARG A 245 -11.48 10.94 14.57
CA ARG A 245 -12.49 11.73 15.30
C ARG A 245 -12.23 13.23 15.24
N SER A 246 -10.98 13.66 15.15
CA SER A 246 -10.63 15.10 15.11
C SER A 246 -11.04 15.80 13.81
N ILE A 247 -11.44 15.04 12.78
CA ILE A 247 -11.87 15.52 11.45
C ILE A 247 -13.26 14.97 11.06
N GLU A 248 -13.99 14.37 12.00
CA GLU A 248 -15.26 13.66 11.74
C GLU A 248 -16.41 14.60 11.37
N SER A 249 -16.42 15.80 11.94
CA SER A 249 -17.50 16.75 11.78
C SER A 249 -17.10 17.89 10.86
N TYR A 250 -18.04 18.29 10.02
CA TYR A 250 -17.93 19.47 9.15
C TYR A 250 -18.69 20.64 9.76
N GLY A 251 -18.17 21.85 9.59
CA GLY A 251 -18.83 23.09 9.98
C GLY A 251 -18.54 24.19 8.96
N GLU A 252 -19.56 24.94 8.63
CA GLU A 252 -19.50 26.07 7.72
C GLU A 252 -20.16 27.28 8.36
N ILE A 253 -19.59 28.44 8.19
CA ILE A 253 -20.14 29.72 8.56
C ILE A 253 -20.26 30.59 7.33
N GLU A 254 -21.39 31.26 7.21
CA GLU A 254 -21.66 32.21 6.16
C GLU A 254 -21.64 33.62 6.74
N LYS A 255 -21.02 34.53 6.01
CA LYS A 255 -20.98 35.94 6.33
C LYS A 255 -21.24 36.75 5.06
N GLU A 256 -22.25 37.61 5.08
CA GLU A 256 -22.42 38.58 4.02
C GLU A 256 -21.32 39.63 4.07
N MET A 257 -20.61 39.78 2.97
CA MET A 257 -19.46 40.66 2.82
C MET A 257 -19.89 42.03 2.26
N ALA A 258 -20.75 42.03 1.25
CA ALA A 258 -21.14 43.22 0.53
C ALA A 258 -22.40 42.95 -0.29
N THR A 259 -23.13 44.06 -0.61
CA THR A 259 -24.18 44.13 -1.63
C THR A 259 -23.79 45.15 -2.69
N TYR A 260 -24.21 44.93 -3.94
CA TYR A 260 -23.94 45.81 -5.03
C TYR A 260 -25.13 45.95 -5.98
N SER A 261 -25.44 47.19 -6.41
CA SER A 261 -26.63 47.50 -7.21
C SER A 261 -26.34 47.79 -8.68
N GLY A 262 -25.09 47.82 -9.11
CA GLY A 262 -24.69 48.13 -10.48
C GLY A 262 -25.06 47.07 -11.49
N GLU A 263 -24.91 47.33 -12.76
CA GLU A 263 -25.22 46.39 -13.85
C GLU A 263 -24.21 45.25 -14.00
N THR A 264 -22.97 45.54 -13.69
CA THR A 264 -21.84 44.64 -13.90
C THR A 264 -20.98 44.60 -12.65
N LEU A 265 -20.74 43.40 -12.13
CA LEU A 265 -19.77 43.14 -11.06
C LEU A 265 -18.49 42.61 -11.64
N THR A 266 -17.38 43.24 -11.36
CA THR A 266 -16.06 42.77 -11.78
C THR A 266 -15.36 42.05 -10.64
N ILE A 267 -14.85 40.86 -10.89
CA ILE A 267 -14.01 40.13 -9.96
C ILE A 267 -12.57 40.25 -10.39
N SER A 268 -11.72 40.69 -9.47
CA SER A 268 -10.30 40.84 -9.69
C SER A 268 -9.47 40.12 -8.62
N PRO A 269 -8.52 39.25 -8.99
CA PRO A 269 -7.62 38.68 -8.01
C PRO A 269 -6.65 39.75 -7.55
N LYS A 270 -6.48 39.87 -6.23
CA LYS A 270 -5.39 40.67 -5.66
C LYS A 270 -4.10 39.88 -5.80
N LEU A 271 -3.43 40.07 -6.93
CA LEU A 271 -2.06 39.58 -7.12
C LEU A 271 -1.17 40.39 -6.17
N SER A 272 -1.05 39.96 -4.94
CA SER A 272 -0.05 40.54 -4.08
C SER A 272 1.30 40.02 -4.55
N ASP A 273 2.22 40.94 -4.83
CA ASP A 273 3.66 40.70 -4.80
C ASP A 273 4.10 40.27 -3.40
N ALA A 274 3.31 39.44 -2.75
CA ALA A 274 3.60 38.93 -1.44
C ALA A 274 4.76 37.95 -1.59
N LYS A 275 5.97 38.50 -1.68
CA LYS A 275 7.07 38.01 -0.84
C LYS A 275 6.49 38.02 0.55
N VAL A 276 5.79 36.95 0.93
CA VAL A 276 5.26 36.79 2.28
C VAL A 276 6.47 36.74 3.17
N SER A 277 6.83 37.90 3.69
CA SER A 277 8.01 38.10 4.50
C SER A 277 7.93 37.20 5.72
N GLY A 278 8.87 36.27 5.85
CA GLY A 278 9.00 35.42 7.04
C GLY A 278 8.22 34.12 7.06
N GLY A 279 7.68 33.66 5.94
CA GLY A 279 7.06 32.34 5.83
C GLY A 279 7.87 31.36 4.97
N TYR A 280 7.53 30.08 5.02
CA TYR A 280 8.15 29.04 4.21
C TYR A 280 7.12 28.14 3.53
N THR A 281 7.38 27.79 2.29
CA THR A 281 6.62 26.77 1.56
C THR A 281 7.27 25.41 1.75
N ILE A 282 6.46 24.38 1.87
CA ILE A 282 6.95 23.01 1.80
C ILE A 282 6.90 22.59 0.33
N LYS A 283 8.06 22.19 -0.20
CA LYS A 283 8.18 21.67 -1.56
C LYS A 283 8.25 20.15 -1.52
N SER A 284 7.54 19.49 -2.42
CA SER A 284 7.67 18.07 -2.68
C SER A 284 7.97 17.91 -4.18
N ASN A 285 9.09 17.26 -4.50
CA ASN A 285 9.56 17.06 -5.88
C ASN A 285 9.67 18.35 -6.72
N GLY A 286 9.97 19.49 -6.08
CA GLY A 286 10.08 20.78 -6.76
C GLY A 286 8.80 21.62 -6.77
N ASP A 287 7.65 21.03 -6.48
CA ASP A 287 6.36 21.73 -6.43
C ASP A 287 6.01 22.19 -5.01
N ASP A 288 5.38 23.36 -4.91
CA ASP A 288 4.85 23.88 -3.65
C ASP A 288 3.63 23.08 -3.21
N LEU A 289 3.58 22.63 -1.95
CA LEU A 289 2.43 21.91 -1.38
C LEU A 289 1.20 22.81 -1.14
N GLY A 290 1.21 24.00 -1.69
CA GLY A 290 0.02 24.88 -1.67
C GLY A 290 -0.25 25.60 -0.38
N PHE A 291 0.64 25.53 0.61
CA PHE A 291 0.53 26.28 1.85
C PHE A 291 1.87 26.85 2.32
N LEU A 292 1.78 27.91 3.10
CA LEU A 292 2.92 28.64 3.60
C LEU A 292 2.81 28.71 5.13
N ILE A 293 3.88 28.35 5.84
CA ILE A 293 3.89 28.39 7.29
C ILE A 293 4.60 29.67 7.74
N GLN A 294 3.90 30.52 8.46
CA GLN A 294 4.44 31.66 9.18
C GLN A 294 4.61 31.30 10.67
N LYS A 295 5.18 32.23 11.47
CA LYS A 295 5.45 32.01 12.88
C LYS A 295 4.22 31.45 13.62
N ASP A 296 3.06 32.11 13.48
CA ASP A 296 1.84 31.79 14.25
C ASP A 296 0.67 31.31 13.37
N ASN A 297 0.75 31.52 12.06
CA ASN A 297 -0.32 31.24 11.10
C ASN A 297 0.12 30.27 10.01
N ILE A 298 -0.88 29.66 9.41
CA ILE A 298 -0.76 28.88 8.18
C ILE A 298 -1.54 29.63 7.11
N LEU A 299 -0.93 29.86 5.97
CA LEU A 299 -1.56 30.46 4.79
C LEU A 299 -1.81 29.36 3.78
N PHE A 300 -3.03 29.34 3.26
CA PHE A 300 -3.45 28.50 2.15
C PHE A 300 -3.81 29.35 0.96
N HIS A 301 -3.72 28.78 -0.22
CA HIS A 301 -4.22 29.41 -1.44
C HIS A 301 -5.30 28.53 -2.07
N GLY A 302 -6.05 29.18 -2.95
CA GLY A 302 -7.16 28.56 -3.66
C GLY A 302 -8.51 28.91 -3.05
N ILE A 303 -9.34 29.53 -3.86
CA ILE A 303 -10.66 30.02 -3.48
C ILE A 303 -11.65 29.51 -4.50
N GLU A 304 -12.71 28.95 -4.00
CA GLU A 304 -13.86 28.50 -4.79
C GLU A 304 -14.86 29.66 -4.88
N ILE A 305 -15.43 29.87 -6.05
CA ILE A 305 -16.51 30.85 -6.26
C ILE A 305 -17.72 30.11 -6.80
N ILE A 306 -18.89 30.40 -6.23
CA ILE A 306 -20.17 29.86 -6.65
C ILE A 306 -21.04 31.03 -7.09
N TYR A 307 -21.64 30.92 -8.26
CA TYR A 307 -22.63 31.88 -8.76
C TYR A 307 -24.01 31.26 -8.69
N GLU A 308 -24.96 32.01 -8.14
CA GLU A 308 -26.35 31.61 -8.05
C GLU A 308 -27.25 32.74 -8.62
N ALA A 309 -28.21 32.36 -9.48
CA ALA A 309 -29.19 33.33 -9.97
C ALA A 309 -30.09 33.82 -8.83
N SER A 310 -30.42 35.10 -8.82
CA SER A 310 -31.30 35.69 -7.84
C SER A 310 -32.40 36.51 -8.51
N ASN A 311 -33.59 36.50 -7.89
CA ASN A 311 -34.69 37.38 -8.27
C ASN A 311 -34.59 38.75 -7.59
N ASP A 312 -33.60 38.97 -6.75
CA ASP A 312 -33.31 40.26 -6.14
C ASP A 312 -32.70 41.21 -7.18
N SER A 313 -32.78 42.50 -6.90
CA SER A 313 -32.19 43.59 -7.70
C SER A 313 -30.72 43.83 -7.36
N LEU A 314 -30.18 43.20 -6.32
CA LEU A 314 -28.83 43.39 -5.82
C LEU A 314 -28.00 42.14 -5.98
N TYR A 315 -26.71 42.34 -6.24
CA TYR A 315 -25.75 41.31 -5.99
C TYR A 315 -25.50 41.17 -4.49
N HIS A 316 -25.51 39.95 -3.98
CA HIS A 316 -25.06 39.66 -2.63
C HIS A 316 -23.81 38.80 -2.69
N ILE A 317 -22.77 39.18 -1.97
CA ILE A 317 -21.49 38.50 -1.90
C ILE A 317 -21.37 37.92 -0.50
N TYR A 318 -21.40 36.59 -0.41
CA TYR A 318 -21.21 35.85 0.85
C TYR A 318 -19.88 35.17 0.87
N GLN A 319 -19.20 35.24 2.01
CA GLN A 319 -18.01 34.45 2.30
C GLN A 319 -18.44 33.26 3.16
N LEU A 320 -18.18 32.06 2.68
CA LEU A 320 -18.41 30.80 3.37
C LEU A 320 -17.06 30.26 3.80
N ASN A 321 -16.83 30.20 5.11
CA ASN A 321 -15.64 29.59 5.68
C ASN A 321 -16.01 28.22 6.22
N SER A 322 -15.31 27.19 5.81
CA SER A 322 -15.54 25.82 6.26
C SER A 322 -14.31 25.16 6.82
N ALA A 323 -14.51 24.26 7.76
CA ALA A 323 -13.45 23.45 8.36
C ALA A 323 -14.00 22.16 8.95
N GLN A 324 -13.11 21.22 9.22
CA GLN A 324 -13.43 20.02 9.99
C GLN A 324 -13.09 20.18 11.47
N GLY A 325 -13.70 19.34 12.31
CA GLY A 325 -13.48 19.30 13.75
C GLY A 325 -13.94 17.99 14.39
N SER A 326 -13.67 17.81 15.67
CA SER A 326 -14.13 16.65 16.43
C SER A 326 -15.62 16.69 16.80
N SER A 327 -16.25 17.81 16.64
CA SER A 327 -17.70 18.06 16.77
C SER A 327 -18.09 19.20 15.85
N HIS A 328 -19.38 19.35 15.59
CA HIS A 328 -19.90 20.48 14.80
C HIS A 328 -19.49 21.83 15.40
N GLU A 329 -19.57 22.00 16.70
CA GLU A 329 -19.13 23.22 17.40
C GLU A 329 -17.64 23.50 17.18
N ARG A 330 -16.79 22.46 17.24
CA ARG A 330 -15.37 22.59 17.00
C ARG A 330 -15.05 22.91 15.56
N ALA A 331 -15.79 22.33 14.62
CA ALA A 331 -15.69 22.62 13.19
C ALA A 331 -16.05 24.09 12.90
N ILE A 332 -17.16 24.59 13.46
CA ILE A 332 -17.56 26.00 13.39
C ILE A 332 -16.51 26.92 14.02
N TYR A 333 -15.95 26.54 15.18
CA TYR A 333 -14.87 27.31 15.80
C TYR A 333 -13.66 27.43 14.86
N ASN A 334 -13.24 26.30 14.24
CA ASN A 334 -12.11 26.28 13.30
C ASN A 334 -12.42 27.15 12.05
N ALA A 335 -13.63 27.07 11.51
CA ALA A 335 -14.09 27.88 10.39
C ALA A 335 -14.05 29.39 10.70
N ARG A 336 -14.41 29.78 11.92
CA ARG A 336 -14.34 31.19 12.39
C ARG A 336 -12.92 31.75 12.47
N GLN A 337 -11.91 30.88 12.61
CA GLN A 337 -10.52 31.30 12.69
C GLN A 337 -9.90 31.62 11.32
N ILE A 338 -10.62 31.34 10.23
CA ILE A 338 -10.17 31.61 8.88
C ILE A 338 -10.31 33.10 8.59
N SER A 339 -9.23 33.73 8.13
CA SER A 339 -9.16 35.15 7.78
C SER A 339 -8.76 35.33 6.33
N SER A 340 -9.47 36.19 5.63
CA SER A 340 -9.19 36.64 4.26
C SER A 340 -9.29 38.16 4.21
N THR A 341 -8.62 38.78 3.21
CA THR A 341 -8.58 40.23 2.99
C THR A 341 -9.33 40.63 1.71
N SER A 342 -10.33 39.88 1.28
CA SER A 342 -11.16 40.21 0.12
C SER A 342 -12.17 41.31 0.47
N PHE A 343 -12.42 42.23 -0.47
CA PHE A 343 -13.31 43.37 -0.26
C PHE A 343 -13.92 43.87 -1.58
N LEU A 344 -15.05 44.54 -1.48
CA LEU A 344 -15.69 45.22 -2.60
C LEU A 344 -15.33 46.72 -2.57
N GLU A 345 -14.88 47.26 -3.69
CA GLU A 345 -14.64 48.68 -3.92
C GLU A 345 -15.29 49.07 -5.26
N ASP A 346 -16.21 50.03 -5.21
CA ASP A 346 -17.06 50.42 -6.33
C ASP A 346 -17.78 49.23 -6.98
N SER A 347 -17.42 48.84 -8.20
CA SER A 347 -17.93 47.71 -8.97
C SER A 347 -17.02 46.48 -8.97
N THR A 348 -15.89 46.55 -8.25
CA THR A 348 -14.85 45.52 -8.29
C THR A 348 -14.75 44.80 -6.97
N PHE A 349 -15.05 43.50 -6.99
CA PHE A 349 -14.79 42.61 -5.85
C PHE A 349 -13.36 42.06 -5.98
N THR A 350 -12.49 42.57 -5.12
CA THR A 350 -11.10 42.14 -5.06
C THR A 350 -10.97 40.93 -4.17
N ILE A 351 -10.54 39.81 -4.74
CA ILE A 351 -10.37 38.55 -4.01
C ILE A 351 -8.87 38.32 -3.76
N ASN A 352 -8.52 38.14 -2.48
CA ASN A 352 -7.19 37.63 -2.15
C ASN A 352 -7.18 36.11 -2.30
N PRO A 353 -6.41 35.52 -3.23
CA PRO A 353 -6.35 34.06 -3.38
C PRO A 353 -5.74 33.34 -2.17
N TRP A 354 -5.15 34.07 -1.24
CA TRP A 354 -4.58 33.55 -0.01
C TRP A 354 -5.49 33.84 1.19
N PHE A 355 -5.62 32.86 2.06
CA PHE A 355 -6.28 32.98 3.36
C PHE A 355 -5.39 32.38 4.46
N SER A 356 -5.64 32.77 5.70
CA SER A 356 -4.82 32.35 6.84
C SER A 356 -5.67 31.88 8.00
N PHE A 357 -5.08 31.03 8.82
CA PHE A 357 -5.62 30.61 10.10
C PHE A 357 -4.51 30.28 11.11
N PRO A 358 -4.75 30.34 12.42
CA PRO A 358 -3.74 30.09 13.43
C PRO A 358 -3.27 28.64 13.43
N LYS A 359 -1.97 28.39 13.66
CA LYS A 359 -1.40 27.04 13.81
C LYS A 359 -2.10 26.22 14.91
N SER A 360 -2.68 26.89 15.91
CA SER A 360 -3.39 26.24 17.00
C SER A 360 -4.65 25.47 16.55
N THR A 361 -5.28 25.87 15.45
CA THR A 361 -6.46 25.20 14.89
C THR A 361 -6.11 23.91 14.16
N LYS A 362 -4.83 23.69 13.87
CA LYS A 362 -4.32 22.57 13.06
C LYS A 362 -4.85 22.58 11.62
N LEU A 363 -4.33 21.67 10.80
CA LEU A 363 -4.87 21.42 9.47
C LEU A 363 -6.15 20.60 9.60
N ARG A 364 -7.29 21.20 9.25
CA ARG A 364 -8.63 20.63 9.38
C ARG A 364 -9.49 20.92 8.15
N ASP A 365 -8.90 20.76 6.95
CA ASP A 365 -9.56 20.99 5.67
C ASP A 365 -10.22 22.37 5.59
N GLN A 366 -9.49 23.41 6.03
CA GLN A 366 -9.97 24.78 5.98
C GLN A 366 -10.10 25.23 4.53
N LYS A 367 -11.26 25.81 4.20
CA LYS A 367 -11.59 26.33 2.87
C LYS A 367 -12.31 27.64 2.97
N ILE A 368 -12.12 28.49 1.96
CA ILE A 368 -12.95 29.65 1.71
C ILE A 368 -13.66 29.45 0.38
N ARG A 369 -14.95 29.78 0.41
CA ARG A 369 -15.80 29.81 -0.77
C ARG A 369 -16.52 31.16 -0.80
N TYR A 370 -16.59 31.80 -1.96
CA TYR A 370 -17.45 32.95 -2.16
C TYR A 370 -18.69 32.53 -2.93
N ARG A 371 -19.86 32.81 -2.36
CA ARG A 371 -21.14 32.66 -3.04
C ARG A 371 -21.60 34.05 -3.46
N ILE A 372 -21.82 34.23 -4.75
CA ILE A 372 -22.28 35.48 -5.34
C ILE A 372 -23.64 35.23 -5.95
N THR A 373 -24.66 35.88 -5.40
CA THR A 373 -25.99 35.85 -5.99
C THR A 373 -26.08 36.98 -7.02
N VAL A 374 -26.45 36.58 -8.24
CA VAL A 374 -26.44 37.49 -9.41
C VAL A 374 -27.90 37.78 -9.82
N PRO A 375 -28.31 39.05 -9.86
CA PRO A 375 -29.63 39.41 -10.34
C PRO A 375 -29.85 38.98 -11.80
N THR A 376 -31.13 38.70 -12.12
CA THR A 376 -31.54 38.43 -13.50
C THR A 376 -31.12 39.59 -14.43
N ASN A 377 -30.56 39.31 -15.61
CA ASN A 377 -30.07 40.29 -16.60
C ASN A 377 -28.81 41.09 -16.18
N ARG A 378 -28.09 40.66 -15.17
CA ARG A 378 -26.83 41.26 -14.76
C ARG A 378 -25.64 40.34 -15.10
N THR A 379 -24.47 40.92 -15.19
CA THR A 379 -23.25 40.20 -15.62
C THR A 379 -22.16 40.23 -14.56
N VAL A 380 -21.37 39.14 -14.50
CA VAL A 380 -20.14 39.08 -13.72
C VAL A 380 -18.96 38.95 -14.68
N LEU A 381 -17.98 39.82 -14.52
CA LEU A 381 -16.74 39.77 -15.27
C LEU A 381 -15.59 39.28 -14.39
N TYR A 382 -14.69 38.53 -14.97
CA TYR A 382 -13.40 38.17 -14.39
C TYR A 382 -12.29 38.62 -15.30
N GLN A 383 -11.47 39.54 -14.83
CA GLN A 383 -10.40 40.18 -15.67
C GLN A 383 -10.87 40.59 -17.07
N GLY A 384 -12.06 41.16 -17.16
CA GLY A 384 -12.65 41.64 -18.42
C GLY A 384 -13.34 40.58 -19.30
N LYS A 385 -13.34 39.31 -18.88
CA LYS A 385 -14.13 38.23 -19.53
C LYS A 385 -15.43 38.03 -18.79
N THR A 386 -16.55 37.90 -19.54
CA THR A 386 -17.84 37.52 -18.93
C THR A 386 -17.79 36.04 -18.48
N ILE A 387 -18.05 35.82 -17.18
CA ILE A 387 -18.09 34.50 -16.59
C ILE A 387 -19.50 34.11 -16.13
N TYR A 388 -20.46 35.05 -16.16
CA TYR A 388 -21.87 34.83 -15.86
C TYR A 388 -22.71 35.96 -16.53
N PRO A 389 -23.90 35.73 -17.14
CA PRO A 389 -24.68 34.52 -17.07
C PRO A 389 -24.30 33.51 -18.16
N ILE A 390 -24.45 32.24 -17.82
CA ILE A 390 -24.64 31.22 -18.83
C ILE A 390 -26.10 31.36 -19.26
N ILE A 391 -26.34 31.94 -20.43
CA ILE A 391 -27.68 32.08 -20.97
C ILE A 391 -28.16 30.71 -21.45
N ASP A 392 -28.71 29.94 -20.55
CA ASP A 392 -29.51 28.79 -20.92
C ASP A 392 -30.87 28.84 -20.19
N SER A 393 -31.88 29.06 -20.96
CA SER A 393 -33.25 29.46 -20.55
C SER A 393 -34.09 28.32 -19.98
N ILE A 394 -33.52 27.23 -19.47
CA ILE A 394 -34.29 26.01 -19.15
C ILE A 394 -34.14 25.48 -17.72
N SER A 395 -33.19 25.94 -16.92
CA SER A 395 -33.08 25.43 -15.54
C SER A 395 -33.04 26.53 -14.47
N THR A 396 -33.90 26.41 -13.50
CA THR A 396 -34.08 27.30 -12.34
C THR A 396 -32.93 27.23 -11.31
N GLU A 397 -31.91 26.43 -11.53
CA GLU A 397 -30.73 26.29 -10.66
C GLU A 397 -29.44 26.26 -11.51
N ILE A 398 -29.03 27.41 -12.00
CA ILE A 398 -27.72 27.53 -12.61
C ILE A 398 -26.72 27.84 -11.50
N ARG A 399 -25.95 26.84 -11.08
CA ARG A 399 -24.76 26.99 -10.23
C ARG A 399 -23.54 26.84 -11.13
N ALA A 400 -22.84 27.92 -11.37
CA ALA A 400 -21.51 27.87 -11.98
C ALA A 400 -20.47 27.86 -10.86
N HIS A 401 -19.48 26.97 -10.98
CA HIS A 401 -18.38 26.87 -10.03
C HIS A 401 -17.08 27.33 -10.71
N GLY A 402 -16.33 28.15 -10.05
CA GLY A 402 -15.01 28.55 -10.50
C GLY A 402 -13.99 28.48 -9.38
N TYR A 403 -12.75 28.31 -9.74
CA TYR A 403 -11.61 28.24 -8.84
C TYR A 403 -10.57 29.28 -9.22
N ILE A 404 -10.06 30.03 -8.25
CA ILE A 404 -8.98 30.98 -8.43
C ILE A 404 -7.70 30.39 -7.84
N SER A 405 -6.72 30.15 -8.71
CA SER A 405 -5.40 29.64 -8.34
C SER A 405 -4.56 30.68 -7.59
N LYS A 406 -3.43 30.25 -7.03
CA LYS A 406 -2.45 31.13 -6.38
C LYS A 406 -1.89 32.22 -7.30
N HIS A 407 -1.92 32.01 -8.60
CA HIS A 407 -1.46 32.94 -9.61
C HIS A 407 -2.58 33.86 -10.14
N GLY A 408 -3.79 33.76 -9.58
CA GLY A 408 -4.95 34.52 -10.01
C GLY A 408 -5.54 34.02 -11.32
N GLU A 409 -5.28 32.78 -11.71
CA GLU A 409 -5.92 32.16 -12.86
C GLU A 409 -7.28 31.60 -12.43
N TYR A 410 -8.30 31.88 -13.23
CA TYR A 410 -9.66 31.36 -13.04
C TYR A 410 -9.88 30.15 -13.94
N SER A 411 -10.38 29.09 -13.37
CA SER A 411 -10.84 27.88 -14.07
C SER A 411 -12.28 27.56 -13.67
N GLU A 412 -13.11 27.19 -14.65
CA GLU A 412 -14.47 26.66 -14.43
C GLU A 412 -14.39 25.15 -14.21
N TRP A 413 -15.32 24.67 -13.37
CA TRP A 413 -15.47 23.24 -13.07
C TRP A 413 -16.76 22.73 -13.68
#